data_deac3a0fa1d3fd60564822da96f7237b
#
_entry.id   deac3a0fa1d3fd60564822da96f7237b
#
_cell.length_a   1.000
_cell.length_b   1.000
_cell.length_c   1.000
_cell.angle_alpha   90.00
_cell.angle_beta   90.00
_cell.angle_gamma   90.00
#
_symmetry.space_group_name_H-M   'P 1'
#
loop_
_entity.id
_entity.type
_entity.pdbx_description
1 polymer ?
#
loop_
_entity_poly.entity_id
_entity_poly.type
_entity_poly.pdbx_seq_one_letter_code
_entity_poly.pdbx_strand_id
1 'polypeptide(L)'
;MNETEKEHLKKVYTAYYSQIDFTKDFCEQNIKHITNIQKQPTYCNTPLFKFDGKTTALVYTLYSVSQICTDLLEHIENEIVRLSEVSEVEND
;
A
#
# COMPACT_ATOMS: atom_id res chain seq x y z
N MET A 1 -10.51 -27.77 -0.20
CA MET A 1 -9.08 -27.44 -0.20
C MET A 1 -8.39 -28.19 0.94
N ASN A 2 -7.26 -28.85 0.67
CA ASN A 2 -6.54 -29.59 1.70
C ASN A 2 -5.60 -28.65 2.48
N GLU A 3 -5.03 -29.16 3.56
CA GLU A 3 -4.14 -28.36 4.43
C GLU A 3 -2.91 -27.82 3.71
N THR A 4 -2.32 -28.64 2.83
CA THR A 4 -1.13 -28.22 2.07
C THR A 4 -1.47 -27.03 1.15
N GLU A 5 -2.61 -27.08 0.47
CA GLU A 5 -3.05 -26.00 -0.39
C GLU A 5 -3.34 -24.72 0.40
N LYS A 6 -3.98 -24.85 1.56
CA LYS A 6 -4.26 -23.71 2.45
C LYS A 6 -2.99 -23.06 2.94
N GLU A 7 -2.03 -23.86 3.38
CA GLU A 7 -0.74 -23.35 3.84
C GLU A 7 0.01 -22.64 2.72
N HIS A 8 -0.03 -23.19 1.51
CA HIS A 8 0.57 -22.56 0.33
C HIS A 8 -0.07 -21.20 0.05
N LEU A 9 -1.42 -21.14 0.05
CA LEU A 9 -2.14 -19.88 -0.19
C LEU A 9 -1.84 -18.83 0.88
N LYS A 10 -1.76 -19.23 2.16
CA LYS A 10 -1.39 -18.31 3.22
C LYS A 10 -0.02 -17.70 2.99
N LYS A 11 0.95 -18.51 2.55
CA LYS A 11 2.30 -18.03 2.24
C LYS A 11 2.28 -17.04 1.08
N VAL A 12 1.52 -17.33 0.04
CA VAL A 12 1.38 -16.45 -1.13
C VAL A 12 0.76 -15.12 -0.71
N TYR A 13 -0.33 -15.15 0.05
CA TYR A 13 -1.00 -13.94 0.51
C TYR A 13 -0.10 -13.13 1.46
N THR A 14 0.66 -13.80 2.33
CA THR A 14 1.58 -13.12 3.23
C THR A 14 2.68 -12.39 2.45
N ALA A 15 3.19 -13.03 1.38
CA ALA A 15 4.18 -12.40 0.51
C ALA A 15 3.60 -11.18 -0.21
N TYR A 16 2.39 -11.27 -0.73
CA TYR A 16 1.71 -10.12 -1.35
C TYR A 16 1.45 -9.01 -0.35
N TYR A 17 1.04 -9.37 0.86
CA TYR A 17 0.83 -8.38 1.92
C TYR A 17 2.09 -7.57 2.16
N SER A 18 3.22 -8.24 2.30
CA SER A 18 4.51 -7.56 2.53
C SER A 18 4.87 -6.61 1.40
N GLN A 19 4.68 -7.02 0.15
CA GLN A 19 4.99 -6.18 -1.01
C GLN A 19 4.06 -4.97 -1.10
N ILE A 20 2.77 -5.18 -0.87
CA ILE A 20 1.79 -4.10 -0.93
C ILE A 20 1.99 -3.12 0.22
N ASP A 21 2.29 -3.63 1.41
CA ASP A 21 2.61 -2.80 2.57
C ASP A 21 3.83 -1.93 2.31
N PHE A 22 4.87 -2.48 1.71
CA PHE A 22 6.06 -1.75 1.30
C PHE A 22 5.70 -0.65 0.29
N THR A 23 4.87 -0.97 -0.70
CA THR A 23 4.44 0.00 -1.72
C THR A 23 3.66 1.15 -1.09
N LYS A 24 2.76 0.84 -0.16
CA LYS A 24 1.98 1.84 0.56
C LYS A 24 2.90 2.78 1.34
N ASP A 25 3.83 2.21 2.09
CA ASP A 25 4.79 2.97 2.89
C ASP A 25 5.65 3.87 2.01
N PHE A 26 6.11 3.36 0.88
CA PHE A 26 6.87 4.12 -0.09
C PHE A 26 6.07 5.33 -0.61
N CYS A 27 4.79 5.12 -0.95
CA CYS A 27 3.92 6.21 -1.40
C CYS A 27 3.75 7.27 -0.31
N GLU A 28 3.51 6.86 0.91
CA GLU A 28 3.32 7.78 2.05
C GLU A 28 4.57 8.61 2.31
N GLN A 29 5.76 7.99 2.25
CA GLN A 29 7.02 8.69 2.43
C GLN A 29 7.25 9.72 1.32
N ASN A 30 6.96 9.36 0.07
CA ASN A 30 7.12 10.28 -1.05
C ASN A 30 6.14 11.44 -0.98
N ILE A 31 4.89 11.20 -0.59
CA ILE A 31 3.91 12.27 -0.36
C ILE A 31 4.46 13.26 0.66
N LYS A 32 4.96 12.76 1.78
CA LYS A 32 5.52 13.58 2.86
C LYS A 32 6.69 14.42 2.37
N HIS A 33 7.62 13.82 1.64
CA HIS A 33 8.80 14.52 1.10
C HIS A 33 8.40 15.63 0.12
N ILE A 34 7.53 15.32 -0.82
CA ILE A 34 7.10 16.27 -1.84
C ILE A 34 6.33 17.44 -1.21
N THR A 35 5.37 17.12 -0.34
CA THR A 35 4.57 18.17 0.31
C THR A 35 5.41 19.05 1.22
N ASN A 36 6.43 18.50 1.87
CA ASN A 36 7.36 19.29 2.68
C ASN A 36 8.14 20.29 1.82
N ILE A 37 8.58 19.88 0.64
CA ILE A 37 9.25 20.78 -0.29
C ILE A 37 8.31 21.91 -0.72
N GLN A 38 7.07 21.56 -1.07
CA GLN A 38 6.08 22.54 -1.52
C GLN A 38 5.69 23.55 -0.45
N LYS A 39 5.83 23.20 0.83
CA LYS A 39 5.52 24.07 1.96
C LYS A 39 6.62 25.04 2.33
N GLN A 40 7.82 24.87 1.76
CA GLN A 40 8.93 25.76 2.07
C GLN A 40 8.67 27.16 1.51
N PRO A 41 8.94 28.24 2.29
CA PRO A 41 8.68 29.61 1.86
C PRO A 41 9.41 29.98 0.54
N THR A 42 10.56 29.36 0.29
CA THR A 42 11.37 29.64 -0.89
C THR A 42 11.03 28.77 -2.09
N TYR A 43 10.07 27.87 -1.96
CA TYR A 43 9.70 26.93 -3.04
C TYR A 43 9.38 27.65 -4.35
N CYS A 44 8.63 28.74 -4.30
CA CYS A 44 8.25 29.50 -5.50
C CYS A 44 9.43 30.12 -6.23
N ASN A 45 10.59 30.21 -5.59
CA ASN A 45 11.83 30.75 -6.19
C ASN A 45 12.72 29.65 -6.76
N THR A 46 12.32 28.39 -6.66
CA THR A 46 13.09 27.25 -7.19
C THR A 46 12.65 26.93 -8.62
N PRO A 47 13.54 26.34 -9.43
CA PRO A 47 13.15 25.87 -10.77
C PRO A 47 12.02 24.83 -10.75
N LEU A 48 11.84 24.11 -9.64
CA LEU A 48 10.80 23.09 -9.48
C LEU A 48 9.40 23.69 -9.52
N PHE A 49 9.26 24.96 -9.14
CA PHE A 49 7.96 25.63 -9.14
C PHE A 49 7.30 25.66 -10.53
N LYS A 50 8.09 25.64 -11.59
CA LYS A 50 7.57 25.58 -12.97
C LYS A 50 6.76 24.31 -13.22
N PHE A 51 7.03 23.25 -12.45
CA PHE A 51 6.37 21.95 -12.60
C PHE A 51 5.41 21.67 -11.44
N ASP A 52 5.00 22.72 -10.72
CA ASP A 52 4.17 22.57 -9.53
C ASP A 52 2.86 21.84 -9.83
N GLY A 53 2.23 22.13 -10.97
CA GLY A 53 1.00 21.44 -11.37
C GLY A 53 1.18 19.95 -11.53
N LYS A 54 2.28 19.53 -12.17
CA LYS A 54 2.60 18.10 -12.34
C LYS A 54 3.01 17.46 -11.01
N THR A 55 3.75 18.19 -10.20
CA THR A 55 4.18 17.72 -8.88
C THR A 55 2.97 17.48 -7.98
N THR A 56 2.01 18.39 -7.99
CA THR A 56 0.76 18.24 -7.23
C THR A 56 -0.05 17.05 -7.75
N ALA A 57 -0.12 16.88 -9.09
CA ALA A 57 -0.79 15.72 -9.69
C ALA A 57 -0.13 14.41 -9.25
N LEU A 58 1.20 14.38 -9.17
CA LEU A 58 1.92 13.22 -8.67
C LEU A 58 1.53 12.90 -7.22
N VAL A 59 1.42 13.91 -6.36
CA VAL A 59 1.01 13.72 -4.97
C VAL A 59 -0.38 13.09 -4.91
N TYR A 60 -1.34 13.58 -5.70
CA TYR A 60 -2.68 13.01 -5.74
C TYR A 60 -2.67 11.57 -6.25
N THR A 61 -1.84 11.26 -7.24
CA THR A 61 -1.69 9.89 -7.73
C THR A 61 -1.14 8.97 -6.64
N LEU A 62 -0.14 9.44 -5.91
CA LEU A 62 0.42 8.68 -4.79
C LEU A 62 -0.61 8.42 -3.68
N TYR A 63 -1.47 9.39 -3.39
CA TYR A 63 -2.59 9.20 -2.46
C TYR A 63 -3.53 8.11 -2.95
N SER A 64 -3.88 8.14 -4.22
CA SER A 64 -4.77 7.14 -4.82
C SER A 64 -4.16 5.73 -4.73
N VAL A 65 -2.86 5.60 -5.05
CA VAL A 65 -2.16 4.32 -4.94
C VAL A 65 -2.12 3.85 -3.49
N SER A 66 -1.83 4.75 -2.55
CA SER A 66 -1.81 4.42 -1.13
C SER A 66 -3.17 3.90 -0.66
N GLN A 67 -4.27 4.51 -1.12
CA GLN A 67 -5.62 4.08 -0.77
C GLN A 67 -5.91 2.68 -1.34
N ILE A 68 -5.53 2.44 -2.59
CA ILE A 68 -5.68 1.12 -3.21
C ILE A 68 -4.91 0.07 -2.40
N CYS A 69 -3.68 0.40 -1.98
CA CYS A 69 -2.87 -0.49 -1.15
C CYS A 69 -3.57 -0.80 0.18
N THR A 70 -4.15 0.20 0.83
CA THR A 70 -4.89 0.02 2.08
C THR A 70 -6.04 -0.95 1.89
N ASP A 71 -6.81 -0.79 0.82
CA ASP A 71 -7.95 -1.66 0.52
C ASP A 71 -7.49 -3.09 0.24
N LEU A 72 -6.40 -3.24 -0.52
CA LEU A 72 -5.84 -4.56 -0.82
C LEU A 72 -5.31 -5.26 0.43
N LEU A 73 -4.63 -4.52 1.30
CA LEU A 73 -4.09 -5.08 2.55
C LEU A 73 -5.20 -5.62 3.43
N GLU A 74 -6.29 -4.87 3.57
CA GLU A 74 -7.46 -5.31 4.32
C GLU A 74 -8.05 -6.59 3.73
N HIS A 75 -8.17 -6.62 2.40
CA HIS A 75 -8.72 -7.77 1.69
C HIS A 75 -7.86 -9.03 1.89
N ILE A 76 -6.54 -8.88 1.75
CA ILE A 76 -5.60 -9.98 1.93
C ILE A 76 -5.62 -10.47 3.38
N GLU A 77 -5.65 -9.55 4.34
CA GLU A 77 -5.71 -9.88 5.75
C GLU A 77 -6.94 -10.70 6.08
N ASN A 78 -8.09 -10.30 5.54
CA ASN A 78 -9.35 -11.03 5.71
C ASN A 78 -9.27 -12.44 5.10
N GLU A 79 -8.62 -12.59 3.94
CA GLU A 79 -8.44 -13.90 3.32
C GLU A 79 -7.54 -14.82 4.15
N ILE A 80 -6.47 -14.28 4.73
CA ILE A 80 -5.59 -15.07 5.61
C ILE A 80 -6.36 -15.57 6.82
N VAL A 81 -7.15 -14.69 7.44
CA VAL A 81 -7.99 -15.06 8.59
C VAL A 81 -9.01 -16.12 8.19
N ARG A 82 -9.68 -15.94 7.06
CA ARG A 82 -10.67 -16.88 6.55
C ARG A 82 -10.07 -18.28 6.32
N LEU A 83 -8.89 -18.35 5.72
CA LEU A 83 -8.21 -19.63 5.50
C LEU A 83 -7.87 -20.31 6.81
N SER A 84 -7.47 -19.55 7.82
CA SER A 84 -7.16 -20.09 9.14
C SER A 84 -8.41 -20.64 9.84
N GLU A 85 -9.53 -19.92 9.76
CA GLU A 85 -10.80 -20.34 10.35
C GLU A 85 -11.36 -21.61 9.68
N VAL A 86 -11.30 -21.67 8.34
CA VAL A 86 -11.78 -22.83 7.59
C VAL A 86 -10.96 -24.07 7.98
N SER A 87 -9.65 -23.92 8.19
CA SER A 87 -8.79 -25.01 8.66
C SER A 87 -9.27 -25.56 9.99
N GLU A 88 -9.60 -24.69 10.94
CA GLU A 88 -10.10 -25.10 12.25
C GLU A 88 -11.43 -25.81 12.16
N VAL A 89 -12.35 -25.31 11.36
CA VAL A 89 -13.68 -25.91 11.18
C VAL A 89 -13.57 -27.29 10.55
N GLU A 90 -12.70 -27.47 9.58
CA GLU A 90 -12.53 -28.76 8.91
C GLU A 90 -11.93 -29.83 9.81
N ASN A 91 -11.20 -29.43 10.83
CA ASN A 91 -10.59 -30.37 11.79
C ASN A 91 -11.58 -30.85 12.86
N ASP A 92 -12.69 -30.18 12.98
CA ASP A 92 -13.76 -30.58 13.91
C ASP A 92 -14.64 -31.66 13.26
#